data_e136cf16f8938537135de421db922b68
#
_entry.id   e136cf16f8938537135de421db922b68
#
_cell.length_a   1.000
_cell.length_b   1.000
_cell.length_c   1.000
_cell.angle_alpha   90.00
_cell.angle_beta   90.00
_cell.angle_gamma   90.00
#
_symmetry.space_group_name_H-M   'P 1'
#
loop_
_entity.id
_entity.type
_entity.pdbx_description
1 polymer ?
#
loop_
_entity_poly.entity_id
_entity_poly.type
_entity_poly.pdbx_seq_one_letter_code
_entity_poly.pdbx_strand_id
1 'polypeptide(L)'
;MEVLEIVLPVLAMIILGILCRKWKLLDQSGVNNMKTLVTNIMLPVAIFHALATAEYSGKIGILVLIMFVMLLISFGAGFWMKRFMDEPYKKYLPFLVCIYEGGMMAYPLYTSLCGSENLSQIAVLDIAGLLFGFSVYMGMLGQTENGEKINAKSLFYSALRTPAFIGTVLGIIAGLTRMITRLLDSPFGNCYLSVENILTTAITPIILIVVGYSMELAPELIRPCLKTILLRVLLQAVMIEGVLMAVKYLVGGSRLLNLAVITYMSSPATFSMQTFLRKKESSAYASTTNSLYCVVSILVYITLAVAG
;
A
#
# COMPACT_ATOMS: atom_id res chain seq x y z
N MET A 1 11.37 -3.98 -26.11
CA MET A 1 12.49 -4.24 -25.19
C MET A 1 12.29 -3.48 -23.89
N GLU A 2 11.90 -2.22 -23.91
CA GLU A 2 11.64 -1.38 -22.72
C GLU A 2 10.67 -2.01 -21.70
N VAL A 3 9.58 -2.64 -22.15
CA VAL A 3 8.64 -3.31 -21.25
C VAL A 3 9.27 -4.47 -20.48
N LEU A 4 10.12 -5.26 -21.13
CA LEU A 4 10.84 -6.37 -20.48
C LEU A 4 11.85 -5.85 -19.44
N GLU A 5 12.50 -4.73 -19.70
CA GLU A 5 13.46 -4.11 -18.79
C GLU A 5 12.77 -3.60 -17.50
N ILE A 6 11.51 -3.18 -17.59
CA ILE A 6 10.71 -2.73 -16.45
C ILE A 6 10.10 -3.92 -15.69
N VAL A 7 9.51 -4.87 -16.42
CA VAL A 7 8.71 -5.95 -15.81
C VAL A 7 9.56 -7.10 -15.28
N LEU A 8 10.63 -7.48 -16.02
CA LEU A 8 11.43 -8.64 -15.69
C LEU A 8 12.12 -8.54 -14.30
N PRO A 9 12.70 -7.41 -13.88
CA PRO A 9 13.28 -7.29 -12.55
C PRO A 9 12.25 -7.51 -11.42
N VAL A 10 11.04 -6.97 -11.57
CA VAL A 10 9.97 -7.15 -10.57
C VAL A 10 9.58 -8.62 -10.45
N LEU A 11 9.32 -9.27 -11.59
CA LEU A 11 8.98 -10.70 -11.60
C LEU A 11 10.12 -11.57 -11.09
N ALA A 12 11.37 -11.26 -11.45
CA ALA A 12 12.53 -11.99 -10.97
C ALA A 12 12.69 -11.95 -9.45
N MET A 13 12.47 -10.79 -8.83
CA MET A 13 12.53 -10.65 -7.37
C MET A 13 11.41 -11.42 -6.67
N ILE A 14 10.19 -11.38 -7.20
CA ILE A 14 9.06 -12.17 -6.66
C ILE A 14 9.33 -13.66 -6.79
N ILE A 15 9.79 -14.13 -7.97
CA ILE A 15 10.16 -15.53 -8.20
C ILE A 15 11.30 -15.94 -7.25
N LEU A 16 12.31 -15.10 -7.08
CA LEU A 16 13.39 -15.35 -6.13
C LEU A 16 12.86 -15.55 -4.70
N GLY A 17 11.90 -14.71 -4.28
CA GLY A 17 11.23 -14.88 -2.98
C GLY A 17 10.54 -16.24 -2.84
N ILE A 18 9.80 -16.68 -3.86
CA ILE A 18 9.18 -18.02 -3.91
C ILE A 18 10.24 -19.13 -3.84
N LEU A 19 11.35 -18.98 -4.58
CA LEU A 19 12.46 -19.95 -4.57
C LEU A 19 13.18 -19.99 -3.22
N CYS A 20 13.42 -18.83 -2.58
CA CYS A 20 14.00 -18.77 -1.23
C CYS A 20 13.19 -19.59 -0.22
N ARG A 21 11.86 -19.54 -0.33
CA ARG A 21 10.98 -20.38 0.49
C ARG A 21 11.08 -21.85 0.12
N LYS A 22 11.00 -22.20 -1.16
CA LYS A 22 11.04 -23.58 -1.66
C LYS A 22 12.36 -24.27 -1.30
N TRP A 23 13.47 -23.56 -1.44
CA TRP A 23 14.82 -24.08 -1.14
C TRP A 23 15.23 -23.93 0.33
N LYS A 24 14.35 -23.34 1.18
CA LYS A 24 14.63 -23.07 2.59
C LYS A 24 15.90 -22.23 2.81
N LEU A 25 16.21 -21.33 1.86
CA LEU A 25 17.34 -20.38 1.99
C LEU A 25 17.05 -19.31 3.05
N LEU A 26 15.78 -18.96 3.22
CA LEU A 26 15.29 -18.08 4.26
C LEU A 26 14.28 -18.84 5.10
N ASP A 27 14.28 -18.59 6.40
CA ASP A 27 13.22 -19.00 7.31
C ASP A 27 12.21 -17.85 7.53
N GLN A 28 11.10 -18.14 8.19
CA GLN A 28 10.07 -17.14 8.50
C GLN A 28 10.61 -16.01 9.37
N SER A 29 11.55 -16.30 10.27
CA SER A 29 12.19 -15.29 11.12
C SER A 29 13.04 -14.33 10.31
N GLY A 30 13.86 -14.84 9.39
CA GLY A 30 14.67 -14.03 8.48
C GLY A 30 13.82 -13.09 7.62
N VAL A 31 12.73 -13.60 7.05
CA VAL A 31 11.80 -12.77 6.25
C VAL A 31 11.09 -11.73 7.10
N ASN A 32 10.69 -12.06 8.31
CA ASN A 32 10.10 -11.10 9.24
C ASN A 32 11.10 -10.00 9.63
N ASN A 33 12.38 -10.34 9.81
CA ASN A 33 13.42 -9.36 10.08
C ASN A 33 13.66 -8.42 8.89
N MET A 34 13.70 -8.96 7.66
CA MET A 34 13.77 -8.15 6.42
C MET A 34 12.56 -7.22 6.32
N LYS A 35 11.36 -7.73 6.53
CA LYS A 35 10.13 -6.94 6.56
C LYS A 35 10.21 -5.81 7.60
N THR A 36 10.64 -6.14 8.82
CA THR A 36 10.77 -5.17 9.93
C THR A 36 11.77 -4.06 9.60
N LEU A 37 12.93 -4.40 9.05
CA LEU A 37 13.94 -3.42 8.62
C LEU A 37 13.35 -2.44 7.60
N VAL A 38 12.71 -2.96 6.58
CA VAL A 38 12.12 -2.12 5.53
C VAL A 38 10.97 -1.28 6.08
N THR A 39 10.01 -1.87 6.80
CA THR A 39 8.81 -1.15 7.23
C THR A 39 9.05 -0.16 8.37
N ASN A 40 10.07 -0.41 9.20
CA ASN A 40 10.31 0.44 10.38
C ASN A 40 11.45 1.46 10.20
N ILE A 41 12.32 1.28 9.20
CA ILE A 41 13.45 2.18 8.97
C ILE A 41 13.44 2.72 7.53
N MET A 42 13.58 1.85 6.53
CA MET A 42 13.83 2.27 5.17
C MET A 42 12.62 2.98 4.55
N LEU A 43 11.44 2.39 4.66
CA LEU A 43 10.20 2.94 4.11
C LEU A 43 9.78 4.27 4.76
N PRO A 44 9.83 4.45 6.09
CA PRO A 44 9.60 5.76 6.71
C PRO A 44 10.55 6.86 6.20
N VAL A 45 11.82 6.53 5.93
CA VAL A 45 12.78 7.48 5.35
C VAL A 45 12.38 7.87 3.93
N ALA A 46 12.01 6.89 3.09
CA ALA A 46 11.54 7.15 1.73
C ALA A 46 10.26 8.01 1.70
N ILE A 47 9.27 7.68 2.56
CA ILE A 47 8.03 8.45 2.69
C ILE A 47 8.34 9.88 3.18
N PHE A 48 9.19 10.00 4.20
CA PHE A 48 9.63 11.30 4.70
C PHE A 48 10.26 12.15 3.59
N HIS A 49 11.24 11.61 2.87
CA HIS A 49 11.91 12.33 1.78
C HIS A 49 10.92 12.72 0.67
N ALA A 50 10.11 11.78 0.21
CA ALA A 50 9.12 12.01 -0.85
C ALA A 50 8.11 13.12 -0.49
N LEU A 51 7.64 13.16 0.76
CA LEU A 51 6.72 14.19 1.22
C LEU A 51 7.42 15.50 1.58
N ALA A 52 8.65 15.45 2.11
CA ALA A 52 9.42 16.64 2.45
C ALA A 52 9.89 17.44 1.22
N THR A 53 10.02 16.78 0.07
CA THR A 53 10.41 17.39 -1.21
C THR A 53 9.21 17.62 -2.15
N ALA A 54 8.01 17.19 -1.77
CA ALA A 54 6.80 17.38 -2.57
C ALA A 54 6.45 18.89 -2.70
N GLU A 55 5.91 19.26 -3.86
CA GLU A 55 5.41 20.64 -4.09
C GLU A 55 4.02 20.80 -3.47
N TYR A 56 3.98 21.40 -2.27
CA TYR A 56 2.72 21.63 -1.56
C TYR A 56 1.89 22.73 -2.20
N SER A 57 0.75 22.34 -2.74
CA SER A 57 -0.30 23.23 -3.24
C SER A 57 -1.64 22.84 -2.61
N GLY A 58 -2.64 23.69 -2.70
CA GLY A 58 -4.00 23.34 -2.27
C GLY A 58 -4.56 22.07 -2.93
N LYS A 59 -3.97 21.65 -4.06
CA LYS A 59 -4.31 20.42 -4.78
C LYS A 59 -4.02 19.14 -4.00
N ILE A 60 -2.96 19.12 -3.16
CA ILE A 60 -2.65 17.96 -2.31
C ILE A 60 -3.77 17.69 -1.30
N GLY A 61 -4.28 18.75 -0.64
CA GLY A 61 -5.41 18.60 0.27
C GLY A 61 -6.66 18.04 -0.42
N ILE A 62 -6.91 18.49 -1.65
CA ILE A 62 -8.02 17.97 -2.47
C ILE A 62 -7.80 16.51 -2.84
N LEU A 63 -6.59 16.12 -3.22
CA LEU A 63 -6.24 14.71 -3.51
C LEU A 63 -6.47 13.80 -2.31
N VAL A 64 -5.97 14.19 -1.13
CA VAL A 64 -6.17 13.45 0.11
C VAL A 64 -7.65 13.33 0.44
N LEU A 65 -8.43 14.41 0.26
CA LEU A 65 -9.88 14.39 0.49
C LEU A 65 -10.60 13.47 -0.50
N ILE A 66 -10.30 13.53 -1.80
CA ILE A 66 -10.85 12.63 -2.83
C ILE A 66 -10.60 11.18 -2.41
N MET A 67 -9.35 10.82 -2.09
CA MET A 67 -8.98 9.47 -1.71
C MET A 67 -9.67 9.03 -0.43
N PHE A 68 -9.76 9.89 0.58
CA PHE A 68 -10.42 9.57 1.84
C PHE A 68 -11.93 9.31 1.65
N VAL A 69 -12.61 10.15 0.87
CA VAL A 69 -14.04 9.96 0.54
C VAL A 69 -14.24 8.67 -0.25
N MET A 70 -13.36 8.36 -1.21
CA MET A 70 -13.47 7.12 -1.99
C MET A 70 -13.20 5.87 -1.15
N LEU A 71 -12.31 5.93 -0.14
CA LEU A 71 -12.13 4.86 0.85
C LEU A 71 -13.40 4.63 1.66
N LEU A 72 -14.07 5.70 2.12
CA LEU A 72 -15.36 5.61 2.81
C LEU A 72 -16.46 5.00 1.93
N ILE A 73 -16.56 5.43 0.67
CA ILE A 73 -17.53 4.88 -0.30
C ILE A 73 -17.24 3.40 -0.55
N SER A 74 -15.98 3.02 -0.78
CA SER A 74 -15.58 1.62 -0.99
C SER A 74 -15.88 0.76 0.24
N PHE A 75 -15.68 1.30 1.44
CA PHE A 75 -16.00 0.62 2.68
C PHE A 75 -17.51 0.40 2.84
N GLY A 76 -18.31 1.44 2.59
CA GLY A 76 -19.78 1.35 2.57
C GLY A 76 -20.30 0.36 1.52
N ALA A 77 -19.74 0.40 0.31
CA ALA A 77 -20.04 -0.58 -0.74
C ALA A 77 -19.70 -2.02 -0.30
N GLY A 78 -18.58 -2.21 0.42
CA GLY A 78 -18.20 -3.50 0.98
C GLY A 78 -19.23 -4.04 1.96
N PHE A 79 -19.87 -3.20 2.79
CA PHE A 79 -20.98 -3.61 3.65
C PHE A 79 -22.21 -4.06 2.84
N TRP A 80 -22.54 -3.33 1.78
CA TRP A 80 -23.63 -3.71 0.88
C TRP A 80 -23.34 -5.02 0.15
N MET A 81 -22.09 -5.26 -0.25
CA MET A 81 -21.64 -6.46 -0.95
C MET A 81 -21.57 -7.71 -0.07
N LYS A 82 -21.66 -7.60 1.27
CA LYS A 82 -21.71 -8.74 2.20
C LYS A 82 -22.77 -9.79 1.80
N ARG A 83 -23.87 -9.37 1.18
CA ARG A 83 -24.95 -10.25 0.72
C ARG A 83 -24.51 -11.27 -0.33
N PHE A 84 -23.39 -11.03 -1.01
CA PHE A 84 -22.84 -11.93 -2.01
C PHE A 84 -21.85 -12.93 -1.43
N MET A 85 -21.53 -12.83 -0.13
CA MET A 85 -20.56 -13.71 0.54
C MET A 85 -21.24 -14.58 1.60
N ASP A 86 -20.65 -15.77 1.79
CA ASP A 86 -21.11 -16.74 2.77
C ASP A 86 -20.40 -16.55 4.13
N GLU A 87 -21.00 -17.07 5.21
CA GLU A 87 -20.33 -17.15 6.52
C GLU A 87 -19.18 -18.17 6.46
N PRO A 88 -18.11 -17.98 7.23
CA PRO A 88 -17.83 -16.87 8.16
C PRO A 88 -17.16 -15.65 7.49
N TYR A 89 -16.96 -15.66 6.17
CA TYR A 89 -16.10 -14.72 5.44
C TYR A 89 -16.77 -13.38 5.17
N LYS A 90 -18.10 -13.33 5.08
CA LYS A 90 -18.85 -12.10 4.74
C LYS A 90 -18.54 -10.92 5.65
N LYS A 91 -18.24 -11.15 6.93
CA LYS A 91 -17.95 -10.07 7.88
C LYS A 91 -16.61 -9.35 7.62
N TYR A 92 -15.68 -10.02 6.93
CA TYR A 92 -14.36 -9.46 6.58
C TYR A 92 -14.34 -8.78 5.20
N LEU A 93 -15.36 -9.01 4.37
CA LEU A 93 -15.42 -8.45 3.01
C LEU A 93 -15.22 -6.94 2.95
N PRO A 94 -15.89 -6.09 3.77
CA PRO A 94 -15.69 -4.64 3.70
C PRO A 94 -14.24 -4.24 3.91
N PHE A 95 -13.53 -4.95 4.78
CA PHE A 95 -12.12 -4.69 5.10
C PHE A 95 -11.17 -5.13 3.99
N LEU A 96 -11.54 -6.16 3.23
CA LEU A 96 -10.71 -6.68 2.12
C LEU A 96 -10.94 -5.94 0.80
N VAL A 97 -12.00 -5.12 0.67
CA VAL A 97 -12.30 -4.44 -0.60
C VAL A 97 -12.02 -2.94 -0.61
N CYS A 98 -11.80 -2.30 0.56
CA CYS A 98 -11.79 -0.83 0.66
C CYS A 98 -10.42 -0.19 0.77
N ILE A 99 -9.40 -0.87 1.32
CA ILE A 99 -8.09 -0.29 1.65
C ILE A 99 -7.00 -0.88 0.77
N TYR A 100 -5.86 -0.20 0.67
CA TYR A 100 -4.77 -0.54 -0.22
C TYR A 100 -3.46 -0.74 0.55
N GLU A 101 -2.60 -1.61 0.02
CA GLU A 101 -1.25 -1.82 0.53
C GLU A 101 -0.27 -0.89 -0.19
N GLY A 102 -0.03 0.28 0.40
CA GLY A 102 0.90 1.27 -0.14
C GLY A 102 2.34 0.77 -0.12
N GLY A 103 2.89 0.64 1.08
CA GLY A 103 4.32 0.46 1.30
C GLY A 103 4.92 -0.81 0.72
N MET A 104 4.26 -1.96 0.90
CA MET A 104 4.82 -3.25 0.50
C MET A 104 4.42 -3.70 -0.91
N MET A 105 3.52 -3.01 -1.59
CA MET A 105 3.11 -3.41 -2.93
C MET A 105 3.03 -2.24 -3.90
N ALA A 106 2.25 -1.20 -3.59
CA ALA A 106 2.03 -0.13 -4.55
C ALA A 106 3.30 0.71 -4.79
N TYR A 107 4.07 1.05 -3.75
CA TYR A 107 5.28 1.85 -3.89
C TYR A 107 6.35 1.14 -4.75
N PRO A 108 6.74 -0.12 -4.47
CA PRO A 108 7.70 -0.83 -5.31
C PRO A 108 7.28 -0.92 -6.78
N LEU A 109 6.02 -1.21 -7.05
CA LEU A 109 5.51 -1.30 -8.41
C LEU A 109 5.51 0.06 -9.10
N TYR A 110 5.08 1.12 -8.39
CA TYR A 110 5.07 2.47 -8.93
C TYR A 110 6.47 3.02 -9.19
N THR A 111 7.41 2.85 -8.24
CA THR A 111 8.79 3.31 -8.44
C THR A 111 9.53 2.54 -9.52
N SER A 112 9.22 1.27 -9.71
CA SER A 112 9.73 0.48 -10.83
C SER A 112 9.20 0.96 -12.19
N LEU A 113 7.96 1.48 -12.23
CA LEU A 113 7.33 1.98 -13.45
C LEU A 113 7.69 3.43 -13.77
N CYS A 114 7.78 4.28 -12.75
CA CYS A 114 7.84 5.73 -12.88
C CYS A 114 9.13 6.37 -12.33
N GLY A 115 10.02 5.58 -11.71
CA GLY A 115 11.20 6.10 -11.02
C GLY A 115 10.96 6.47 -9.56
N SER A 116 11.98 6.39 -8.73
CA SER A 116 11.92 6.71 -7.30
C SER A 116 11.72 8.21 -7.02
N GLU A 117 12.16 9.06 -7.92
CA GLU A 117 12.00 10.52 -7.88
C GLU A 117 10.52 10.94 -7.92
N ASN A 118 9.63 10.08 -8.44
CA ASN A 118 8.19 10.32 -8.52
C ASN A 118 7.40 9.75 -7.35
N LEU A 119 8.06 9.17 -6.34
CA LEU A 119 7.41 8.53 -5.18
C LEU A 119 6.40 9.43 -4.47
N SER A 120 6.61 10.74 -4.48
CA SER A 120 5.70 11.72 -3.87
C SER A 120 4.27 11.64 -4.40
N GLN A 121 4.07 11.31 -5.68
CA GLN A 121 2.75 11.21 -6.30
C GLN A 121 1.90 10.13 -5.62
N ILE A 122 2.47 8.96 -5.34
CA ILE A 122 1.75 7.86 -4.69
C ILE A 122 1.73 8.01 -3.16
N ALA A 123 2.77 8.58 -2.55
CA ALA A 123 2.83 8.82 -1.12
C ALA A 123 1.74 9.80 -0.64
N VAL A 124 1.41 10.82 -1.45
CA VAL A 124 0.30 11.75 -1.17
C VAL A 124 -1.05 11.01 -1.14
N LEU A 125 -1.29 10.06 -2.04
CA LEU A 125 -2.52 9.28 -2.05
C LEU A 125 -2.63 8.39 -0.79
N ASP A 126 -1.51 7.84 -0.34
CA ASP A 126 -1.44 6.95 0.83
C ASP A 126 -1.67 7.69 2.17
N ILE A 127 -1.50 9.02 2.22
CA ILE A 127 -1.90 9.83 3.40
C ILE A 127 -3.36 9.55 3.77
N ALA A 128 -4.26 9.50 2.78
CA ALA A 128 -5.67 9.19 3.01
C ALA A 128 -5.85 7.76 3.54
N GLY A 129 -5.08 6.79 3.01
CA GLY A 129 -5.07 5.41 3.47
C GLY A 129 -4.66 5.28 4.93
N LEU A 130 -3.60 5.99 5.34
CA LEU A 130 -3.15 6.04 6.74
C LEU A 130 -4.19 6.69 7.66
N LEU A 131 -4.75 7.84 7.25
CA LEU A 131 -5.80 8.52 8.02
C LEU A 131 -7.03 7.63 8.19
N PHE A 132 -7.53 7.03 7.11
CA PHE A 132 -8.68 6.12 7.14
C PHE A 132 -8.35 4.86 7.95
N GLY A 133 -7.16 4.30 7.79
CA GLY A 133 -6.67 3.13 8.50
C GLY A 133 -6.75 3.28 10.01
N PHE A 134 -6.21 4.37 10.55
CA PHE A 134 -6.15 4.61 11.99
C PHE A 134 -7.39 5.31 12.57
N SER A 135 -8.27 5.90 11.76
CA SER A 135 -9.50 6.53 12.26
C SER A 135 -10.72 5.60 12.22
N VAL A 136 -10.94 4.89 11.13
CA VAL A 136 -12.16 4.10 10.88
C VAL A 136 -11.87 2.61 10.82
N TYR A 137 -10.93 2.22 9.94
CA TYR A 137 -10.72 0.83 9.54
C TYR A 137 -10.32 -0.08 10.70
N MET A 138 -9.23 0.26 11.42
CA MET A 138 -8.71 -0.57 12.51
C MET A 138 -9.69 -0.65 13.69
N GLY A 139 -10.41 0.44 13.97
CA GLY A 139 -11.46 0.45 15.01
C GLY A 139 -12.60 -0.52 14.70
N MET A 140 -13.12 -0.47 13.48
CA MET A 140 -14.21 -1.34 13.06
C MET A 140 -13.77 -2.79 12.87
N LEU A 141 -12.54 -3.03 12.42
CA LEU A 141 -11.97 -4.38 12.31
C LEU A 141 -11.83 -5.03 13.69
N GLY A 142 -11.28 -4.31 14.68
CA GLY A 142 -11.14 -4.79 16.04
C GLY A 142 -12.51 -5.10 16.68
N GLN A 143 -13.52 -4.26 16.45
CA GLN A 143 -14.89 -4.53 16.90
C GLN A 143 -15.48 -5.78 16.21
N THR A 144 -15.23 -5.97 14.93
CA THR A 144 -15.73 -7.11 14.16
C THR A 144 -15.09 -8.43 14.61
N GLU A 145 -13.81 -8.40 14.97
CA GLU A 145 -13.06 -9.60 15.38
C GLU A 145 -13.25 -9.95 16.85
N ASN A 146 -13.21 -8.97 17.74
CA ASN A 146 -13.17 -9.16 19.20
C ASN A 146 -14.47 -8.80 19.91
N GLY A 147 -15.42 -8.12 19.26
CA GLY A 147 -16.61 -7.55 19.89
C GLY A 147 -16.32 -6.32 20.78
N GLU A 148 -15.07 -5.92 20.91
CA GLU A 148 -14.64 -4.80 21.76
C GLU A 148 -14.64 -3.49 20.98
N LYS A 149 -15.22 -2.43 21.55
CA LYS A 149 -15.09 -1.08 21.00
C LYS A 149 -13.67 -0.57 21.26
N ILE A 150 -12.91 -0.35 20.20
CA ILE A 150 -11.58 0.25 20.30
C ILE A 150 -11.77 1.77 20.54
N ASN A 151 -11.12 2.29 21.58
CA ASN A 151 -11.16 3.71 21.90
C ASN A 151 -10.35 4.52 20.87
N ALA A 152 -10.89 5.64 20.39
CA ALA A 152 -10.21 6.57 19.48
C ALA A 152 -8.82 7.00 20.00
N LYS A 153 -8.67 7.17 21.31
CA LYS A 153 -7.38 7.47 21.93
C LYS A 153 -6.36 6.36 21.72
N SER A 154 -6.77 5.09 21.83
CA SER A 154 -5.90 3.93 21.57
C SER A 154 -5.47 3.86 20.11
N LEU A 155 -6.37 4.15 19.16
CA LEU A 155 -6.06 4.20 17.74
C LEU A 155 -5.06 5.31 17.42
N PHE A 156 -5.25 6.49 17.99
CA PHE A 156 -4.33 7.61 17.84
C PHE A 156 -2.92 7.29 18.37
N TYR A 157 -2.80 6.68 19.54
CA TYR A 157 -1.49 6.23 20.06
C TYR A 157 -0.86 5.12 19.19
N SER A 158 -1.69 4.24 18.62
CA SER A 158 -1.18 3.21 17.69
C SER A 158 -0.63 3.84 16.41
N ALA A 159 -1.31 4.86 15.87
CA ALA A 159 -0.82 5.63 14.73
C ALA A 159 0.55 6.27 15.02
N LEU A 160 0.66 6.97 16.16
CA LEU A 160 1.90 7.63 16.58
C LEU A 160 3.08 6.66 16.82
N ARG A 161 2.81 5.37 17.00
CA ARG A 161 3.85 4.33 17.13
C ARG A 161 4.21 3.67 15.80
N THR A 162 3.48 3.97 14.75
CA THR A 162 3.73 3.39 13.42
C THR A 162 4.78 4.21 12.68
N PRO A 163 5.96 3.64 12.35
CA PRO A 163 7.06 4.40 11.74
C PRO A 163 6.66 5.07 10.41
N ALA A 164 5.87 4.41 9.57
CA ALA A 164 5.37 5.01 8.33
C ALA A 164 4.50 6.25 8.60
N PHE A 165 3.64 6.22 9.63
CA PHE A 165 2.83 7.38 10.02
C PHE A 165 3.71 8.52 10.54
N ILE A 166 4.73 8.22 11.35
CA ILE A 166 5.70 9.21 11.83
C ILE A 166 6.44 9.84 10.64
N GLY A 167 6.95 9.02 9.70
CA GLY A 167 7.60 9.49 8.48
C GLY A 167 6.71 10.40 7.65
N THR A 168 5.42 10.04 7.51
CA THR A 168 4.41 10.85 6.81
C THR A 168 4.21 12.22 7.48
N VAL A 169 3.97 12.25 8.80
CA VAL A 169 3.74 13.52 9.54
C VAL A 169 4.97 14.41 9.49
N LEU A 170 6.15 13.85 9.76
CA LEU A 170 7.41 14.60 9.70
C LEU A 170 7.72 15.08 8.29
N GLY A 171 7.45 14.27 7.26
CA GLY A 171 7.62 14.63 5.86
C GLY A 171 6.73 15.80 5.46
N ILE A 172 5.44 15.78 5.85
CA ILE A 172 4.51 16.90 5.61
C ILE A 172 5.01 18.18 6.28
N ILE A 173 5.41 18.10 7.56
CA ILE A 173 5.92 19.27 8.30
C ILE A 173 7.18 19.82 7.62
N ALA A 174 8.13 18.95 7.26
CA ALA A 174 9.36 19.34 6.59
C ALA A 174 9.12 19.96 5.21
N GLY A 175 8.15 19.43 4.45
CA GLY A 175 7.77 19.98 3.16
C GLY A 175 7.10 21.35 3.26
N LEU A 176 6.12 21.51 4.16
CA LEU A 176 5.46 22.81 4.41
C LEU A 176 6.43 23.89 4.87
N THR A 177 7.45 23.52 5.69
CA THR A 177 8.48 24.43 6.16
C THR A 177 9.64 24.61 5.17
N ARG A 178 9.68 23.86 4.08
CA ARG A 178 10.77 23.79 3.10
C ARG A 178 12.12 23.48 3.75
N MET A 179 12.12 22.72 4.85
CA MET A 179 13.32 22.41 5.62
C MET A 179 14.31 21.59 4.79
N ILE A 180 13.84 20.54 4.13
CA ILE A 180 14.70 19.67 3.30
C ILE A 180 15.16 20.40 2.04
N THR A 181 14.31 21.20 1.38
CA THR A 181 14.73 22.03 0.23
C THR A 181 15.91 22.93 0.59
N ARG A 182 15.84 23.61 1.74
CA ARG A 182 16.95 24.44 2.23
C ARG A 182 18.20 23.62 2.58
N LEU A 183 18.02 22.42 3.11
CA LEU A 183 19.15 21.51 3.38
C LEU A 183 19.83 21.08 2.07
N LEU A 184 19.06 20.77 1.03
CA LEU A 184 19.56 20.38 -0.28
C LEU A 184 20.37 21.51 -0.94
N ASP A 185 19.99 22.76 -0.73
CA ASP A 185 20.73 23.94 -1.21
C ASP A 185 22.00 24.23 -0.39
N SER A 186 22.23 23.50 0.72
CA SER A 186 23.39 23.66 1.60
C SER A 186 24.55 22.72 1.21
N PRO A 187 25.79 22.94 1.73
CA PRO A 187 26.91 22.02 1.53
C PRO A 187 26.64 20.57 2.00
N PHE A 188 25.65 20.36 2.88
CA PHE A 188 25.26 19.05 3.40
C PHE A 188 24.22 18.33 2.53
N GLY A 189 23.68 18.98 1.49
CA GLY A 189 22.64 18.41 0.62
C GLY A 189 23.04 17.08 -0.02
N ASN A 190 24.25 17.02 -0.61
CA ASN A 190 24.77 15.80 -1.21
C ASN A 190 24.97 14.66 -0.19
N CYS A 191 25.39 14.99 1.03
CA CYS A 191 25.54 14.00 2.10
C CYS A 191 24.18 13.41 2.49
N TYR A 192 23.16 14.26 2.65
CA TYR A 192 21.78 13.82 2.91
C TYR A 192 21.25 12.90 1.80
N LEU A 193 21.36 13.31 0.52
CA LEU A 193 20.91 12.50 -0.61
C LEU A 193 21.64 11.16 -0.70
N SER A 194 22.94 11.13 -0.41
CA SER A 194 23.71 9.88 -0.42
C SER A 194 23.21 8.90 0.65
N VAL A 195 22.94 9.39 1.86
CA VAL A 195 22.41 8.56 2.95
C VAL A 195 20.98 8.08 2.62
N GLU A 196 20.13 8.97 2.15
CA GLU A 196 18.76 8.66 1.74
C GLU A 196 18.76 7.59 0.64
N ASN A 197 19.52 7.78 -0.41
CA ASN A 197 19.60 6.85 -1.54
C ASN A 197 20.10 5.45 -1.12
N ILE A 198 21.13 5.36 -0.30
CA ILE A 198 21.62 4.06 0.21
C ILE A 198 20.53 3.34 1.01
N LEU A 199 19.77 4.08 1.84
CA LEU A 199 18.70 3.50 2.66
C LEU A 199 17.49 3.08 1.81
N THR A 200 17.17 3.79 0.73
CA THR A 200 15.92 3.60 0.00
C THR A 200 16.05 2.69 -1.22
N THR A 201 17.21 2.63 -1.87
CA THR A 201 17.43 1.82 -3.08
C THR A 201 17.12 0.33 -2.88
N ALA A 202 17.40 -0.20 -1.69
CA ALA A 202 17.16 -1.62 -1.39
C ALA A 202 15.70 -1.96 -1.02
N ILE A 203 14.82 -0.96 -0.86
CA ILE A 203 13.41 -1.18 -0.49
C ILE A 203 12.71 -2.10 -1.47
N THR A 204 12.69 -1.72 -2.75
CA THR A 204 11.96 -2.45 -3.79
C THR A 204 12.38 -3.91 -3.91
N PRO A 205 13.67 -4.26 -4.09
CA PRO A 205 14.07 -5.66 -4.22
C PRO A 205 13.79 -6.47 -2.95
N ILE A 206 14.04 -5.93 -1.76
CA ILE A 206 13.77 -6.62 -0.51
C ILE A 206 12.28 -6.89 -0.35
N ILE A 207 11.42 -5.90 -0.58
CA ILE A 207 9.97 -6.06 -0.45
C ILE A 207 9.44 -7.08 -1.45
N LEU A 208 9.86 -7.03 -2.70
CA LEU A 208 9.38 -7.98 -3.72
C LEU A 208 9.79 -9.43 -3.38
N ILE A 209 10.97 -9.65 -2.81
CA ILE A 209 11.39 -10.95 -2.27
C ILE A 209 10.49 -11.36 -1.10
N VAL A 210 10.23 -10.45 -0.16
CA VAL A 210 9.34 -10.71 1.00
C VAL A 210 7.93 -11.04 0.53
N VAL A 211 7.39 -10.31 -0.44
CA VAL A 211 6.07 -10.58 -1.03
C VAL A 211 6.06 -11.96 -1.67
N GLY A 212 7.04 -12.28 -2.52
CA GLY A 212 7.14 -13.60 -3.17
C GLY A 212 7.23 -14.74 -2.16
N TYR A 213 8.06 -14.59 -1.12
CA TYR A 213 8.16 -15.58 -0.04
C TYR A 213 6.84 -15.75 0.74
N SER A 214 6.13 -14.66 0.97
CA SER A 214 4.90 -14.62 1.77
C SER A 214 3.65 -15.05 1.00
N MET A 215 3.76 -15.37 -0.29
CA MET A 215 2.63 -15.86 -1.10
C MET A 215 2.23 -17.27 -0.63
N GLU A 216 1.35 -17.33 0.35
CA GLU A 216 0.76 -18.56 0.89
C GLU A 216 -0.65 -18.76 0.36
N LEU A 217 -0.90 -19.98 -0.07
CA LEU A 217 -2.22 -20.39 -0.54
C LEU A 217 -2.74 -21.51 0.36
N ALA A 218 -3.91 -21.30 0.96
CA ALA A 218 -4.68 -22.35 1.62
C ALA A 218 -5.68 -22.89 0.59
N PRO A 219 -5.48 -24.11 0.06
CA PRO A 219 -6.31 -24.65 -1.04
C PRO A 219 -7.80 -24.67 -0.71
N GLU A 220 -8.14 -24.92 0.55
CA GLU A 220 -9.52 -24.93 1.05
C GLU A 220 -10.19 -23.57 1.04
N LEU A 221 -9.40 -22.48 1.04
CA LEU A 221 -9.89 -21.10 1.04
C LEU A 221 -9.92 -20.45 -0.36
N ILE A 222 -9.44 -21.14 -1.40
CA ILE A 222 -9.32 -20.57 -2.75
C ILE A 222 -10.69 -20.06 -3.24
N ARG A 223 -11.77 -20.84 -3.09
CA ARG A 223 -13.10 -20.48 -3.58
C ARG A 223 -13.65 -19.19 -2.93
N PRO A 224 -13.71 -19.03 -1.60
CA PRO A 224 -14.16 -17.78 -0.98
C PRO A 224 -13.20 -16.62 -1.27
N CYS A 225 -11.88 -16.85 -1.37
CA CYS A 225 -10.92 -15.82 -1.75
C CYS A 225 -11.13 -15.30 -3.17
N LEU A 226 -11.33 -16.19 -4.17
CA LEU A 226 -11.60 -15.78 -5.55
C LEU A 226 -12.90 -14.98 -5.66
N LYS A 227 -13.94 -15.35 -4.89
CA LYS A 227 -15.19 -14.58 -4.84
C LYS A 227 -14.96 -13.17 -4.28
N THR A 228 -14.17 -13.03 -3.23
CA THR A 228 -13.77 -11.72 -2.67
C THR A 228 -12.95 -10.90 -3.67
N ILE A 229 -11.99 -11.54 -4.35
CA ILE A 229 -11.15 -10.89 -5.36
C ILE A 229 -12.01 -10.38 -6.52
N LEU A 230 -12.93 -11.17 -7.03
CA LEU A 230 -13.85 -10.74 -8.09
C LEU A 230 -14.66 -9.52 -7.66
N LEU A 231 -15.25 -9.54 -6.45
CA LEU A 231 -16.01 -8.43 -5.91
C LEU A 231 -15.12 -7.17 -5.74
N ARG A 232 -13.88 -7.35 -5.26
CA ARG A 232 -12.91 -6.27 -5.12
C ARG A 232 -12.53 -5.69 -6.49
N VAL A 233 -12.20 -6.51 -7.49
CA VAL A 233 -11.82 -6.05 -8.84
C VAL A 233 -12.95 -5.25 -9.47
N LEU A 234 -14.19 -5.74 -9.40
CA LEU A 234 -15.35 -5.02 -9.93
C LEU A 234 -15.57 -3.67 -9.23
N LEU A 235 -15.47 -3.64 -7.90
CA LEU A 235 -15.57 -2.40 -7.14
C LEU A 235 -14.44 -1.44 -7.49
N GLN A 236 -13.20 -1.91 -7.52
CA GLN A 236 -12.02 -1.06 -7.78
C GLN A 236 -12.02 -0.51 -9.20
N ALA A 237 -12.48 -1.26 -10.21
CA ALA A 237 -12.61 -0.74 -11.58
C ALA A 237 -13.50 0.52 -11.62
N VAL A 238 -14.63 0.50 -10.91
CA VAL A 238 -15.54 1.66 -10.83
C VAL A 238 -14.91 2.79 -10.01
N MET A 239 -14.27 2.47 -8.88
CA MET A 239 -13.67 3.47 -7.98
C MET A 239 -12.46 4.16 -8.62
N ILE A 240 -11.60 3.42 -9.33
CA ILE A 240 -10.45 3.98 -10.05
C ILE A 240 -10.94 5.00 -11.08
N GLU A 241 -11.93 4.65 -11.90
CA GLU A 241 -12.48 5.57 -12.89
C GLU A 241 -13.05 6.83 -12.23
N GLY A 242 -13.81 6.67 -11.14
CA GLY A 242 -14.35 7.79 -10.37
C GLY A 242 -13.25 8.71 -9.80
N VAL A 243 -12.16 8.14 -9.27
CA VAL A 243 -11.01 8.91 -8.78
C VAL A 243 -10.30 9.63 -9.91
N LEU A 244 -10.04 8.95 -11.03
CA LEU A 244 -9.39 9.56 -12.20
C LEU A 244 -10.20 10.73 -12.75
N MET A 245 -11.52 10.60 -12.83
CA MET A 245 -12.41 11.70 -13.21
C MET A 245 -12.33 12.85 -12.19
N ALA A 246 -12.46 12.57 -10.90
CA ALA A 246 -12.39 13.59 -9.85
C ALA A 246 -11.03 14.33 -9.87
N VAL A 247 -9.93 13.60 -10.02
CA VAL A 247 -8.57 14.15 -10.13
C VAL A 247 -8.45 15.04 -11.37
N LYS A 248 -8.93 14.58 -12.53
CA LYS A 248 -8.89 15.35 -13.76
C LYS A 248 -9.63 16.70 -13.63
N TYR A 249 -10.82 16.71 -13.04
CA TYR A 249 -11.64 17.92 -12.93
C TYR A 249 -11.21 18.87 -11.80
N LEU A 250 -10.78 18.33 -10.65
CA LEU A 250 -10.51 19.15 -9.45
C LEU A 250 -9.04 19.52 -9.29
N VAL A 251 -8.12 18.69 -9.80
CA VAL A 251 -6.67 18.87 -9.60
C VAL A 251 -5.94 19.12 -10.91
N GLY A 252 -6.51 18.69 -12.05
CA GLY A 252 -5.88 18.78 -13.35
C GLY A 252 -4.83 17.68 -13.55
N GLY A 253 -5.27 16.44 -13.59
CA GLY A 253 -4.45 15.22 -13.59
C GLY A 253 -3.23 15.24 -14.51
N SER A 254 -2.19 14.51 -14.11
CA SER A 254 -1.00 14.22 -14.91
C SER A 254 -0.91 12.72 -15.18
N ARG A 255 -0.10 12.31 -16.17
CA ARG A 255 0.16 10.89 -16.43
C ARG A 255 0.73 10.16 -15.21
N LEU A 256 1.72 10.77 -14.54
CA LEU A 256 2.33 10.21 -13.34
C LEU A 256 1.32 10.02 -12.20
N LEU A 257 0.46 11.02 -11.97
CA LEU A 257 -0.59 10.94 -10.95
C LEU A 257 -1.65 9.88 -11.32
N ASN A 258 -2.04 9.76 -12.58
CA ASN A 258 -2.98 8.74 -13.03
C ASN A 258 -2.39 7.33 -12.83
N LEU A 259 -1.12 7.12 -13.18
CA LEU A 259 -0.40 5.87 -12.92
C LEU A 259 -0.30 5.58 -11.42
N ALA A 260 -0.07 6.61 -10.58
CA ALA A 260 -0.06 6.46 -9.13
C ALA A 260 -1.44 6.00 -8.60
N VAL A 261 -2.52 6.63 -9.06
CA VAL A 261 -3.90 6.24 -8.68
C VAL A 261 -4.19 4.80 -9.06
N ILE A 262 -3.93 4.41 -10.31
CA ILE A 262 -4.21 3.06 -10.78
C ILE A 262 -3.37 2.04 -10.01
N THR A 263 -2.06 2.27 -9.86
CA THR A 263 -1.15 1.36 -9.15
C THR A 263 -1.54 1.22 -7.67
N TYR A 264 -1.84 2.33 -7.00
CA TYR A 264 -2.22 2.34 -5.59
C TYR A 264 -3.54 1.60 -5.35
N MET A 265 -4.58 1.92 -6.12
CA MET A 265 -5.91 1.34 -5.96
C MET A 265 -6.00 -0.10 -6.48
N SER A 266 -5.06 -0.54 -7.31
CA SER A 266 -4.95 -1.94 -7.76
C SER A 266 -4.10 -2.80 -6.82
N SER A 267 -3.56 -2.26 -5.72
CA SER A 267 -2.82 -3.05 -4.73
C SER A 267 -3.75 -3.89 -3.85
N PRO A 268 -3.25 -4.97 -3.19
CA PRO A 268 -4.06 -5.76 -2.27
C PRO A 268 -4.54 -4.94 -1.07
N ALA A 269 -5.39 -5.53 -0.22
CA ALA A 269 -5.73 -4.91 1.06
C ALA A 269 -4.51 -4.88 1.98
N THR A 270 -4.51 -3.94 2.94
CA THR A 270 -3.36 -3.78 3.82
C THR A 270 -2.98 -5.07 4.55
N PHE A 271 -1.70 -5.42 4.49
CA PHE A 271 -1.16 -6.57 5.22
C PHE A 271 -1.23 -6.39 6.74
N SER A 272 -1.33 -5.16 7.21
CA SER A 272 -1.54 -4.86 8.64
C SER A 272 -2.85 -5.43 9.18
N MET A 273 -3.84 -5.72 8.34
CA MET A 273 -5.08 -6.39 8.75
C MET A 273 -4.81 -7.68 9.52
N GLN A 274 -3.84 -8.48 9.07
CA GLN A 274 -3.51 -9.78 9.66
C GLN A 274 -3.07 -9.67 11.13
N THR A 275 -2.44 -8.57 11.52
CA THR A 275 -1.96 -8.36 12.90
C THR A 275 -3.11 -8.12 13.89
N PHE A 276 -4.29 -7.75 13.39
CA PHE A 276 -5.51 -7.53 14.19
C PHE A 276 -6.43 -8.75 14.22
N LEU A 277 -6.22 -9.73 13.33
CA LEU A 277 -7.00 -10.95 13.27
C LEU A 277 -6.41 -11.98 14.24
N ARG A 278 -7.18 -12.35 15.27
CA ARG A 278 -6.75 -13.31 16.31
C ARG A 278 -7.04 -14.75 15.96
N LYS A 279 -8.10 -14.99 15.17
CA LYS A 279 -8.51 -16.34 14.78
C LYS A 279 -7.65 -16.81 13.61
N LYS A 280 -7.11 -18.03 13.70
CA LYS A 280 -6.28 -18.64 12.66
C LYS A 280 -6.98 -18.67 11.30
N GLU A 281 -8.28 -18.95 11.30
CA GLU A 281 -9.09 -19.04 10.09
C GLU A 281 -9.26 -17.67 9.40
N SER A 282 -9.57 -16.60 10.15
CA SER A 282 -9.70 -15.25 9.60
C SER A 282 -8.36 -14.71 9.08
N SER A 283 -7.28 -14.98 9.80
CA SER A 283 -5.92 -14.61 9.37
C SER A 283 -5.52 -15.35 8.10
N ALA A 284 -5.76 -16.67 8.01
CA ALA A 284 -5.49 -17.46 6.81
C ALA A 284 -6.31 -16.98 5.60
N TYR A 285 -7.60 -16.64 5.79
CA TYR A 285 -8.44 -16.09 4.74
C TYR A 285 -7.95 -14.75 4.23
N ALA A 286 -7.61 -13.82 5.12
CA ALA A 286 -7.06 -12.51 4.73
C ALA A 286 -5.71 -12.64 4.02
N SER A 287 -4.82 -13.52 4.54
CA SER A 287 -3.50 -13.79 3.94
C SER A 287 -3.62 -14.38 2.55
N THR A 288 -4.43 -15.44 2.38
CA THR A 288 -4.65 -16.09 1.08
C THR A 288 -5.29 -15.14 0.08
N THR A 289 -6.28 -14.32 0.51
CA THR A 289 -6.91 -13.32 -0.35
C THR A 289 -5.90 -12.29 -0.83
N ASN A 290 -5.07 -11.75 0.06
CA ASN A 290 -4.05 -10.76 -0.29
C ASN A 290 -2.96 -11.38 -1.19
N SER A 291 -2.52 -12.60 -0.91
CA SER A 291 -1.54 -13.31 -1.75
C SER A 291 -2.04 -13.51 -3.18
N LEU A 292 -3.27 -13.96 -3.33
CA LEU A 292 -3.90 -14.10 -4.67
C LEU A 292 -4.10 -12.73 -5.34
N TYR A 293 -4.46 -11.69 -4.57
CA TYR A 293 -4.65 -10.35 -5.13
C TYR A 293 -3.33 -9.70 -5.58
N CYS A 294 -2.18 -10.07 -5.00
CA CYS A 294 -0.88 -9.66 -5.52
C CYS A 294 -0.69 -10.03 -6.99
N VAL A 295 -1.23 -11.19 -7.42
CA VAL A 295 -1.19 -11.58 -8.84
C VAL A 295 -2.00 -10.60 -9.69
N VAL A 296 -3.17 -10.17 -9.23
CA VAL A 296 -3.98 -9.14 -9.91
C VAL A 296 -3.20 -7.83 -10.02
N SER A 297 -2.56 -7.39 -8.93
CA SER A 297 -1.76 -6.16 -8.91
C SER A 297 -0.60 -6.23 -9.91
N ILE A 298 0.08 -7.38 -9.99
CA ILE A 298 1.17 -7.60 -10.95
C ILE A 298 0.64 -7.58 -12.39
N LEU A 299 -0.53 -8.18 -12.67
CA LEU A 299 -1.13 -8.14 -14.00
C LEU A 299 -1.50 -6.71 -14.41
N VAL A 300 -2.06 -5.91 -13.50
CA VAL A 300 -2.32 -4.49 -13.75
C VAL A 300 -1.01 -3.74 -14.01
N TYR A 301 0.01 -3.96 -13.19
CA TYR A 301 1.34 -3.36 -13.39
C TYR A 301 1.94 -3.69 -14.77
N ILE A 302 1.88 -4.96 -15.19
CA ILE A 302 2.34 -5.37 -16.52
C ILE A 302 1.55 -4.64 -17.62
N THR A 303 0.22 -4.55 -17.46
CA THR A 303 -0.64 -3.83 -18.41
C THR A 303 -0.26 -2.36 -18.51
N LEU A 304 0.01 -1.70 -17.38
CA LEU A 304 0.46 -0.31 -17.34
C LEU A 304 1.84 -0.14 -18.01
N ALA A 305 2.76 -1.07 -17.76
CA ALA A 305 4.09 -1.04 -18.38
C ALA A 305 4.05 -1.24 -19.91
N VAL A 306 3.06 -2.01 -20.40
CA VAL A 306 2.86 -2.24 -21.87
C VAL A 306 2.15 -1.05 -22.52
N ALA A 307 1.20 -0.44 -21.81
CA ALA A 307 0.40 0.68 -22.33
C ALA A 307 1.11 2.04 -22.27
N GLY A 308 2.18 2.12 -21.53
CA GLY A 308 2.92 3.36 -21.28
C GLY A 308 4.19 3.50 -21.98
#